data_5b8d4fce4da52d2e171e7a111c6c39b9
#
_entry.id   5b8d4fce4da52d2e171e7a111c6c39b9
#
_cell.length_a   1.000
_cell.length_b   1.000
_cell.length_c   1.000
_cell.angle_alpha   90.00
_cell.angle_beta   90.00
_cell.angle_gamma   90.00
#
_symmetry.space_group_name_H-M   'P 1'
#
loop_
_entity.id
_entity.type
_entity.pdbx_description
1 polymer ?
#
loop_
_entity_poly.entity_id
_entity_poly.type
_entity_poly.pdbx_seq_one_letter_code
_entity_poly.pdbx_strand_id
1 'polypeptide(L)'
;IAVVGSGPAGLSCACFMARMGYPVTVFEAAPRPGGMLRYGIPAYRLPDAVVEAHVARLEALGVSFRCNTRIGKGGDLTLGDLRRRGYKAFLLAPGTSLSRRIAIEGAELPGVLWGVEFLRAVRGDHAPTFSGHVVVVGGGDVAVDAAISAKRLGASSVSMVSLESEAELPAYPHNIADAREEGIDFQCGWGPVRVEGTDAVSGLTVKACLSVKDASGAFRPSFDETQTCTIPADA
;
A
#
# COMPACT_ATOMS: atom_id res chain seq x y z
N ILE A 1 -4.68 -26.45 -12.54
CA ILE A 1 -4.25 -25.07 -12.78
C ILE A 1 -3.46 -24.59 -11.56
N ALA A 2 -2.36 -23.88 -11.79
CA ALA A 2 -1.62 -23.19 -10.74
C ALA A 2 -1.88 -21.69 -10.83
N VAL A 3 -2.31 -21.06 -9.74
CA VAL A 3 -2.46 -19.60 -9.60
C VAL A 3 -1.36 -19.11 -8.67
N VAL A 4 -0.54 -18.17 -9.11
CA VAL A 4 0.56 -17.58 -8.32
C VAL A 4 0.12 -16.23 -7.81
N GLY A 5 -0.09 -16.14 -6.50
CA GLY A 5 -0.64 -14.98 -5.80
C GLY A 5 -2.12 -15.10 -5.51
N SER A 6 -2.51 -14.75 -4.27
CA SER A 6 -3.88 -14.82 -3.75
C SER A 6 -4.53 -13.45 -3.58
N GLY A 7 -4.06 -12.43 -4.28
CA GLY A 7 -4.73 -11.14 -4.36
C GLY A 7 -6.06 -11.22 -5.15
N PRO A 8 -6.77 -10.08 -5.33
CA PRO A 8 -8.05 -10.06 -6.03
C PRO A 8 -8.06 -10.79 -7.37
N ALA A 9 -7.04 -10.60 -8.19
CA ALA A 9 -6.92 -11.24 -9.50
C ALA A 9 -6.78 -12.76 -9.38
N GLY A 10 -5.92 -13.24 -8.47
CA GLY A 10 -5.70 -14.67 -8.24
C GLY A 10 -6.94 -15.35 -7.68
N LEU A 11 -7.59 -14.77 -6.67
CA LEU A 11 -8.82 -15.31 -6.07
C LEU A 11 -9.97 -15.32 -7.08
N SER A 12 -10.12 -14.28 -7.90
CA SER A 12 -11.13 -14.22 -8.95
C SER A 12 -10.93 -15.32 -10.00
N CYS A 13 -9.70 -15.47 -10.51
CA CYS A 13 -9.39 -16.54 -11.46
C CYS A 13 -9.63 -17.93 -10.85
N ALA A 14 -9.19 -18.15 -9.61
CA ALA A 14 -9.41 -19.43 -8.92
C ALA A 14 -10.90 -19.76 -8.82
N CYS A 15 -11.73 -18.76 -8.51
CA CYS A 15 -13.17 -18.91 -8.45
C CYS A 15 -13.76 -19.36 -9.81
N PHE A 16 -13.43 -18.63 -10.89
CA PHE A 16 -13.95 -18.95 -12.21
C PHE A 16 -13.49 -20.32 -12.70
N MET A 17 -12.22 -20.65 -12.53
CA MET A 17 -11.69 -21.95 -12.97
C MET A 17 -12.28 -23.11 -12.17
N ALA A 18 -12.44 -22.98 -10.86
CA ALA A 18 -13.07 -24.01 -10.03
C ALA A 18 -14.54 -24.23 -10.42
N ARG A 19 -15.30 -23.15 -10.68
CA ARG A 19 -16.70 -23.23 -11.16
C ARG A 19 -16.83 -23.90 -12.52
N MET A 20 -15.79 -23.84 -13.34
CA MET A 20 -15.72 -24.56 -14.64
C MET A 20 -15.27 -26.02 -14.48
N GLY A 21 -15.06 -26.50 -13.24
CA GLY A 21 -14.69 -27.88 -12.94
C GLY A 21 -13.19 -28.18 -13.01
N TYR A 22 -12.33 -27.15 -13.15
CA TYR A 22 -10.88 -27.38 -13.15
C TYR A 22 -10.33 -27.47 -11.72
N PRO A 23 -9.42 -28.41 -11.44
CA PRO A 23 -8.68 -28.44 -10.19
C PRO A 23 -7.71 -27.25 -10.13
N VAL A 24 -7.83 -26.43 -9.08
CA VAL A 24 -7.05 -25.20 -8.90
C VAL A 24 -6.26 -25.26 -7.60
N THR A 25 -4.98 -24.89 -7.68
CA THR A 25 -4.15 -24.62 -6.51
C THR A 25 -3.64 -23.18 -6.58
N VAL A 26 -3.87 -22.42 -5.51
CA VAL A 26 -3.35 -21.06 -5.34
C VAL A 26 -2.11 -21.13 -4.47
N PHE A 27 -1.00 -20.61 -4.99
CA PHE A 27 0.26 -20.46 -4.26
C PHE A 27 0.40 -19.03 -3.77
N GLU A 28 0.59 -18.87 -2.47
CA GLU A 28 0.71 -17.58 -1.80
C GLU A 28 2.00 -17.52 -0.98
N ALA A 29 2.77 -16.44 -1.17
CA ALA A 29 4.02 -16.23 -0.44
C ALA A 29 3.79 -15.87 1.04
N ALA A 30 2.67 -15.23 1.34
CA ALA A 30 2.29 -14.84 2.70
C ALA A 30 1.66 -16.01 3.48
N PRO A 31 1.57 -15.90 4.82
CA PRO A 31 0.97 -16.95 5.67
C PRO A 31 -0.53 -17.18 5.42
N ARG A 32 -1.24 -16.16 4.94
CA ARG A 32 -2.70 -16.22 4.73
C ARG A 32 -3.05 -15.63 3.36
N PRO A 33 -4.09 -16.16 2.67
CA PRO A 33 -4.52 -15.63 1.38
C PRO A 33 -5.19 -14.25 1.51
N GLY A 34 -5.20 -13.50 0.41
CA GLY A 34 -5.92 -12.22 0.32
C GLY A 34 -5.13 -11.10 -0.35
N GLY A 35 -3.78 -11.21 -0.41
CA GLY A 35 -2.95 -10.17 -1.00
C GLY A 35 -3.22 -8.78 -0.39
N MET A 36 -3.36 -7.74 -1.21
CA MET A 36 -3.61 -6.37 -0.73
C MET A 36 -4.93 -6.22 0.03
N LEU A 37 -5.93 -7.07 -0.21
CA LEU A 37 -7.17 -7.06 0.59
C LEU A 37 -6.90 -7.32 2.08
N ARG A 38 -5.92 -8.15 2.38
CA ARG A 38 -5.54 -8.52 3.74
C ARG A 38 -4.39 -7.69 4.29
N TYR A 39 -3.39 -7.41 3.46
CA TYR A 39 -2.11 -6.85 3.90
C TYR A 39 -1.91 -5.38 3.57
N GLY A 40 -2.80 -4.77 2.78
CA GLY A 40 -2.71 -3.37 2.41
C GLY A 40 -3.88 -2.53 2.90
N ILE A 41 -5.11 -3.06 2.78
CA ILE A 41 -6.30 -2.34 3.22
C ILE A 41 -6.44 -2.45 4.73
N PRO A 42 -6.56 -1.34 5.49
CA PRO A 42 -6.73 -1.39 6.94
C PRO A 42 -7.98 -2.16 7.40
N ALA A 43 -7.91 -2.77 8.59
CA ALA A 43 -8.98 -3.62 9.11
C ALA A 43 -10.31 -2.86 9.33
N TYR A 44 -10.24 -1.57 9.61
CA TYR A 44 -11.43 -0.73 9.78
C TYR A 44 -12.20 -0.49 8.47
N ARG A 45 -11.53 -0.61 7.31
CA ARG A 45 -12.16 -0.57 5.98
C ARG A 45 -12.58 -1.95 5.50
N LEU A 46 -11.72 -2.93 5.66
CA LEU A 46 -11.97 -4.31 5.24
C LEU A 46 -11.59 -5.29 6.35
N PRO A 47 -12.56 -5.71 7.18
CA PRO A 47 -12.34 -6.70 8.22
C PRO A 47 -11.84 -8.03 7.67
N ASP A 48 -10.95 -8.71 8.40
CA ASP A 48 -10.40 -10.01 8.03
C ASP A 48 -11.48 -11.07 7.78
N ALA A 49 -12.54 -11.04 8.56
CA ALA A 49 -13.66 -11.98 8.43
C ALA A 49 -14.29 -11.97 7.02
N VAL A 50 -14.32 -10.82 6.35
CA VAL A 50 -14.83 -10.72 4.98
C VAL A 50 -13.92 -11.47 4.01
N VAL A 51 -12.61 -11.27 4.12
CA VAL A 51 -11.61 -11.97 3.27
C VAL A 51 -11.63 -13.47 3.55
N GLU A 52 -11.72 -13.86 4.82
CA GLU A 52 -11.81 -15.26 5.24
C GLU A 52 -13.05 -15.96 4.69
N ALA A 53 -14.21 -15.31 4.75
CA ALA A 53 -15.44 -15.85 4.19
C ALA A 53 -15.33 -16.11 2.67
N HIS A 54 -14.64 -15.24 1.94
CA HIS A 54 -14.37 -15.45 0.52
C HIS A 54 -13.42 -16.61 0.28
N VAL A 55 -12.35 -16.73 1.04
CA VAL A 55 -11.39 -17.85 0.96
C VAL A 55 -12.09 -19.17 1.25
N ALA A 56 -12.86 -19.25 2.33
CA ALA A 56 -13.62 -20.45 2.69
C ALA A 56 -14.61 -20.89 1.59
N ARG A 57 -15.26 -19.93 0.90
CA ARG A 57 -16.12 -20.27 -0.24
C ARG A 57 -15.34 -20.89 -1.40
N LEU A 58 -14.10 -20.42 -1.65
CA LEU A 58 -13.23 -21.00 -2.68
C LEU A 58 -12.77 -22.41 -2.27
N GLU A 59 -12.42 -22.63 -1.03
CA GLU A 59 -12.09 -23.95 -0.49
C GLU A 59 -13.28 -24.92 -0.63
N ALA A 60 -14.49 -24.46 -0.34
CA ALA A 60 -15.72 -25.25 -0.55
C ALA A 60 -15.99 -25.58 -2.03
N LEU A 61 -15.48 -24.77 -2.96
CA LEU A 61 -15.47 -25.06 -4.41
C LEU A 61 -14.35 -26.02 -4.83
N GLY A 62 -13.52 -26.49 -3.91
CA GLY A 62 -12.39 -27.38 -4.20
C GLY A 62 -11.08 -26.68 -4.55
N VAL A 63 -10.97 -25.37 -4.35
CA VAL A 63 -9.69 -24.65 -4.52
C VAL A 63 -8.76 -24.99 -3.35
N SER A 64 -7.54 -25.40 -3.65
CA SER A 64 -6.50 -25.65 -2.65
C SER A 64 -5.60 -24.43 -2.51
N PHE A 65 -5.27 -24.03 -1.26
CA PHE A 65 -4.31 -22.96 -0.98
C PHE A 65 -2.99 -23.53 -0.44
N ARG A 66 -1.89 -23.01 -0.96
CA ARG A 66 -0.52 -23.29 -0.51
C ARG A 66 0.14 -21.98 -0.11
N CYS A 67 -0.09 -21.59 1.15
CA CYS A 67 0.54 -20.41 1.76
C CYS A 67 1.99 -20.68 2.13
N ASN A 68 2.73 -19.62 2.51
CA ASN A 68 4.16 -19.66 2.79
C ASN A 68 4.96 -20.34 1.64
N THR A 69 4.52 -20.11 0.40
CA THR A 69 5.11 -20.74 -0.79
C THR A 69 5.35 -19.67 -1.86
N ARG A 70 6.58 -19.19 -1.90
CA ARG A 70 7.01 -18.20 -2.90
C ARG A 70 7.39 -18.89 -4.21
N ILE A 71 6.76 -18.47 -5.30
CA ILE A 71 7.07 -18.97 -6.64
C ILE A 71 7.98 -17.99 -7.37
N GLY A 72 9.15 -18.46 -7.83
CA GLY A 72 10.08 -17.66 -8.62
C GLY A 72 11.53 -18.03 -8.39
N LYS A 73 12.45 -17.30 -9.01
CA LYS A 73 13.90 -17.48 -8.82
C LYS A 73 14.26 -17.10 -7.38
N GLY A 74 14.91 -18.03 -6.67
CA GLY A 74 15.24 -17.85 -5.24
C GLY A 74 14.04 -18.00 -4.29
N GLY A 75 12.88 -18.45 -4.78
CA GLY A 75 11.73 -18.83 -3.96
C GLY A 75 11.74 -20.33 -3.63
N ASP A 76 10.66 -20.78 -2.99
CA ASP A 76 10.50 -22.18 -2.56
C ASP A 76 10.31 -23.14 -3.75
N LEU A 77 9.64 -22.66 -4.79
CA LEU A 77 9.38 -23.40 -6.03
C LEU A 77 9.54 -22.49 -7.24
N THR A 78 9.87 -23.09 -8.38
CA THR A 78 9.86 -22.42 -9.69
C THR A 78 8.64 -22.85 -10.51
N LEU A 79 8.34 -22.13 -11.61
CA LEU A 79 7.34 -22.57 -12.58
C LEU A 79 7.69 -23.93 -13.21
N GLY A 80 9.00 -24.23 -13.34
CA GLY A 80 9.48 -25.53 -13.79
C GLY A 80 9.12 -26.65 -12.80
N ASP A 81 9.22 -26.39 -11.49
CA ASP A 81 8.79 -27.35 -10.47
C ASP A 81 7.30 -27.62 -10.53
N LEU A 82 6.50 -26.58 -10.71
CA LEU A 82 5.05 -26.72 -10.86
C LEU A 82 4.69 -27.55 -12.11
N ARG A 83 5.39 -27.35 -13.22
CA ARG A 83 5.21 -28.20 -14.44
C ARG A 83 5.55 -29.66 -14.16
N ARG A 84 6.64 -29.94 -13.48
CA ARG A 84 7.02 -31.30 -13.09
C ARG A 84 6.00 -31.96 -12.16
N ARG A 85 5.34 -31.17 -11.32
CA ARG A 85 4.23 -31.61 -10.46
C ARG A 85 2.90 -31.79 -11.18
N GLY A 86 2.86 -31.59 -12.51
CA GLY A 86 1.71 -31.89 -13.35
C GLY A 86 0.75 -30.71 -13.63
N TYR A 87 1.07 -29.49 -13.14
CA TYR A 87 0.28 -28.30 -13.50
C TYR A 87 0.41 -28.00 -15.00
N LYS A 88 -0.73 -27.84 -15.69
CA LYS A 88 -0.79 -27.67 -17.15
C LYS A 88 -1.03 -26.19 -17.53
N ALA A 89 -1.60 -25.39 -16.66
CA ALA A 89 -1.86 -23.97 -16.90
C ALA A 89 -1.43 -23.14 -15.66
N PHE A 90 -1.00 -21.90 -15.92
CA PHE A 90 -0.47 -20.99 -14.90
C PHE A 90 -1.11 -19.61 -15.07
N LEU A 91 -1.63 -19.05 -13.98
CA LEU A 91 -1.92 -17.64 -13.87
C LEU A 91 -0.88 -16.98 -12.95
N LEU A 92 -0.23 -15.94 -13.45
CA LEU A 92 0.69 -15.12 -12.67
C LEU A 92 -0.02 -13.86 -12.21
N ALA A 93 -0.31 -13.76 -10.91
CA ALA A 93 -0.99 -12.65 -10.27
C ALA A 93 -0.22 -12.18 -9.01
N PRO A 94 1.10 -11.88 -9.13
CA PRO A 94 1.95 -11.56 -7.98
C PRO A 94 1.61 -10.21 -7.33
N GLY A 95 0.85 -9.34 -8.01
CA GLY A 95 0.50 -8.01 -7.55
C GLY A 95 1.68 -7.05 -7.52
N THR A 96 1.48 -5.92 -6.82
CA THR A 96 2.48 -4.88 -6.57
C THR A 96 2.55 -4.62 -5.06
N SER A 97 3.35 -5.41 -4.36
CA SER A 97 3.42 -5.43 -2.88
C SER A 97 4.54 -4.57 -2.31
N LEU A 98 5.17 -3.75 -3.14
CA LEU A 98 6.21 -2.81 -2.74
C LEU A 98 5.81 -1.39 -3.11
N SER A 99 6.12 -0.43 -2.24
CA SER A 99 5.92 0.98 -2.51
C SER A 99 6.77 1.46 -3.68
N ARG A 100 6.22 2.38 -4.48
CA ARG A 100 7.02 3.16 -5.41
C ARG A 100 7.80 4.18 -4.61
N ARG A 101 9.11 3.98 -4.52
CA ARG A 101 10.00 4.89 -3.80
C ARG A 101 10.26 6.13 -4.61
N ILE A 102 10.21 7.29 -3.95
CA ILE A 102 10.65 8.57 -4.53
C ILE A 102 12.12 8.80 -4.18
N ALA A 103 12.87 9.31 -5.15
CA ALA A 103 14.28 9.61 -4.94
C ALA A 103 14.43 11.04 -4.39
N ILE A 104 14.40 11.18 -3.08
CA ILE A 104 14.67 12.42 -2.36
C ILE A 104 15.78 12.19 -1.33
N GLU A 105 16.55 13.24 -1.06
CA GLU A 105 17.60 13.21 -0.05
C GLU A 105 17.00 12.91 1.34
N GLY A 106 17.67 12.09 2.13
CA GLY A 106 17.23 11.70 3.48
C GLY A 106 16.14 10.63 3.52
N ALA A 107 15.72 10.07 2.35
CA ALA A 107 14.71 9.00 2.31
C ALA A 107 15.14 7.68 2.96
N GLU A 108 16.42 7.55 3.32
CA GLU A 108 17.01 6.42 4.03
C GLU A 108 17.10 6.60 5.55
N LEU A 109 16.74 7.78 6.06
CA LEU A 109 16.82 8.07 7.49
C LEU A 109 15.87 7.18 8.30
N PRO A 110 16.28 6.75 9.51
CA PRO A 110 15.38 6.12 10.47
C PRO A 110 14.17 7.01 10.74
N GLY A 111 12.96 6.44 10.67
CA GLY A 111 11.69 7.17 10.75
C GLY A 111 11.00 7.32 9.41
N VAL A 112 11.72 7.21 8.27
CA VAL A 112 11.08 7.16 6.96
C VAL A 112 10.45 5.80 6.71
N LEU A 113 9.13 5.80 6.48
CA LEU A 113 8.34 4.61 6.23
C LEU A 113 7.72 4.66 4.82
N TRP A 114 7.68 3.52 4.16
CA TRP A 114 7.06 3.41 2.84
C TRP A 114 5.62 2.90 2.99
N GLY A 115 4.67 3.60 2.40
CA GLY A 115 3.25 3.44 2.69
C GLY A 115 2.70 2.01 2.61
N VAL A 116 3.06 1.24 1.56
CA VAL A 116 2.58 -0.15 1.42
C VAL A 116 3.19 -1.05 2.50
N GLU A 117 4.48 -0.92 2.76
CA GLU A 117 5.19 -1.66 3.80
C GLU A 117 4.68 -1.28 5.19
N PHE A 118 4.41 0.00 5.43
CA PHE A 118 3.80 0.50 6.67
C PHE A 118 2.42 -0.12 6.90
N LEU A 119 1.50 -0.02 5.93
CA LEU A 119 0.16 -0.60 6.04
C LEU A 119 0.22 -2.12 6.23
N ARG A 120 1.19 -2.78 5.60
CA ARG A 120 1.41 -4.21 5.81
C ARG A 120 1.86 -4.53 7.24
N ALA A 121 2.72 -3.71 7.83
CA ALA A 121 3.13 -3.85 9.23
C ALA A 121 1.94 -3.60 10.18
N VAL A 122 1.10 -2.60 9.88
CA VAL A 122 -0.14 -2.31 10.63
C VAL A 122 -1.10 -3.50 10.63
N ARG A 123 -1.15 -4.24 9.53
CA ARG A 123 -2.01 -5.45 9.39
C ARG A 123 -1.39 -6.72 9.96
N GLY A 124 -0.13 -6.67 10.35
CA GLY A 124 0.62 -7.77 10.96
C GLY A 124 0.83 -7.56 12.46
N ASP A 125 1.74 -8.35 13.02
CA ASP A 125 2.06 -8.34 14.45
C ASP A 125 3.16 -7.32 14.84
N HIS A 126 3.63 -6.51 13.87
CA HIS A 126 4.77 -5.60 14.04
C HIS A 126 4.42 -4.16 13.63
N ALA A 127 3.22 -3.71 13.99
CA ALA A 127 2.82 -2.32 13.76
C ALA A 127 3.76 -1.38 14.53
N PRO A 128 4.28 -0.32 13.89
CA PRO A 128 5.04 0.70 14.60
C PRO A 128 4.13 1.46 15.57
N THR A 129 4.71 2.08 16.59
CA THR A 129 4.03 3.03 17.48
C THR A 129 4.62 4.41 17.28
N PHE A 130 3.78 5.43 17.37
CA PHE A 130 4.19 6.82 17.25
C PHE A 130 3.89 7.58 18.55
N SER A 131 4.64 8.65 18.79
CA SER A 131 4.39 9.57 19.90
C SER A 131 4.47 11.03 19.48
N GLY A 132 5.04 11.29 18.30
CA GLY A 132 5.30 12.62 17.75
C GLY A 132 4.41 12.97 16.57
N HIS A 133 4.87 13.92 15.75
CA HIS A 133 4.21 14.36 14.53
C HIS A 133 4.60 13.47 13.35
N VAL A 134 3.63 12.94 12.66
CA VAL A 134 3.81 12.12 11.43
C VAL A 134 3.40 12.92 10.21
N VAL A 135 4.28 13.00 9.22
CA VAL A 135 3.99 13.62 7.92
C VAL A 135 3.84 12.55 6.85
N VAL A 136 2.67 12.49 6.24
CA VAL A 136 2.36 11.54 5.15
C VAL A 136 2.41 12.24 3.81
N VAL A 137 3.29 11.79 2.91
CA VAL A 137 3.44 12.34 1.56
C VAL A 137 2.55 11.61 0.57
N GLY A 138 1.55 12.31 0.05
CA GLY A 138 0.61 11.81 -0.95
C GLY A 138 -0.82 12.31 -0.71
N GLY A 139 -1.65 12.34 -1.77
CA GLY A 139 -3.04 12.81 -1.72
C GLY A 139 -4.09 11.73 -2.05
N GLY A 140 -3.68 10.47 -2.29
CA GLY A 140 -4.58 9.37 -2.64
C GLY A 140 -5.05 8.55 -1.43
N ASP A 141 -5.97 7.60 -1.66
CA ASP A 141 -6.57 6.76 -0.61
C ASP A 141 -5.54 6.00 0.22
N VAL A 142 -4.44 5.54 -0.37
CA VAL A 142 -3.36 4.86 0.37
C VAL A 142 -2.70 5.80 1.38
N ALA A 143 -2.53 7.08 1.02
CA ALA A 143 -1.98 8.08 1.93
C ALA A 143 -2.97 8.39 3.06
N VAL A 144 -4.27 8.51 2.75
CA VAL A 144 -5.33 8.66 3.76
C VAL A 144 -5.32 7.48 4.72
N ASP A 145 -5.24 6.26 4.21
CA ASP A 145 -5.17 5.05 5.04
C ASP A 145 -3.93 5.02 5.93
N ALA A 146 -2.79 5.46 5.41
CA ALA A 146 -1.56 5.58 6.19
C ALA A 146 -1.70 6.64 7.29
N ALA A 147 -2.27 7.81 6.97
CA ALA A 147 -2.46 8.91 7.91
C ALA A 147 -3.39 8.52 9.08
N ILE A 148 -4.56 7.94 8.76
CA ILE A 148 -5.50 7.44 9.77
C ILE A 148 -4.84 6.35 10.63
N SER A 149 -4.10 5.42 9.98
CA SER A 149 -3.41 4.35 10.71
C SER A 149 -2.33 4.91 11.65
N ALA A 150 -1.53 5.88 11.20
CA ALA A 150 -0.52 6.52 12.05
C ALA A 150 -1.16 7.24 13.25
N LYS A 151 -2.28 7.95 13.03
CA LYS A 151 -3.03 8.60 14.11
C LYS A 151 -3.51 7.59 15.15
N ARG A 152 -4.09 6.49 14.72
CA ARG A 152 -4.58 5.40 15.59
C ARG A 152 -3.46 4.63 16.30
N LEU A 153 -2.24 4.67 15.76
CA LEU A 153 -1.04 4.08 16.37
C LEU A 153 -0.30 5.03 17.31
N GLY A 154 -0.91 6.16 17.68
CA GLY A 154 -0.45 7.04 18.77
C GLY A 154 0.25 8.31 18.31
N ALA A 155 0.28 8.64 17.02
CA ALA A 155 0.81 9.93 16.58
C ALA A 155 0.06 11.09 17.26
N SER A 156 0.81 12.04 17.85
CA SER A 156 0.24 13.21 18.52
C SER A 156 -0.50 14.10 17.52
N SER A 157 0.07 14.25 16.34
CA SER A 157 -0.53 14.93 15.18
C SER A 157 -0.11 14.24 13.89
N VAL A 158 -0.94 14.41 12.85
CA VAL A 158 -0.66 13.88 11.51
C VAL A 158 -0.98 14.95 10.50
N SER A 159 -0.05 15.21 9.57
CA SER A 159 -0.28 16.06 8.40
C SER A 159 -0.10 15.27 7.12
N MET A 160 -0.97 15.51 6.15
CA MET A 160 -0.81 14.99 4.78
C MET A 160 -0.29 16.10 3.88
N VAL A 161 0.76 15.82 3.12
CA VAL A 161 1.36 16.73 2.14
C VAL A 161 1.10 16.19 0.75
N SER A 162 0.45 16.97 -0.12
CA SER A 162 0.13 16.55 -1.49
C SER A 162 0.50 17.60 -2.53
N LEU A 163 0.84 17.14 -3.73
CA LEU A 163 1.09 18.00 -4.90
C LEU A 163 -0.17 18.72 -5.35
N GLU A 164 -1.29 18.02 -5.25
CA GLU A 164 -2.60 18.48 -5.69
C GLU A 164 -3.12 19.61 -4.79
N SER A 165 -3.93 20.50 -5.36
CA SER A 165 -4.77 21.39 -4.57
C SER A 165 -5.84 20.59 -3.82
N GLU A 166 -6.47 21.20 -2.82
CA GLU A 166 -7.51 20.55 -2.03
C GLU A 166 -8.67 20.02 -2.87
N ALA A 167 -9.05 20.79 -3.92
CA ALA A 167 -10.14 20.41 -4.83
C ALA A 167 -9.77 19.26 -5.80
N GLU A 168 -8.47 18.97 -5.95
CA GLU A 168 -7.95 17.99 -6.91
C GLU A 168 -7.39 16.74 -6.22
N LEU A 169 -7.54 16.63 -4.90
CA LEU A 169 -7.09 15.46 -4.16
C LEU A 169 -7.64 14.16 -4.79
N PRO A 170 -6.77 13.18 -5.13
CA PRO A 170 -7.22 11.98 -5.81
C PRO A 170 -7.91 10.96 -4.89
N ALA A 171 -7.88 11.14 -3.57
CA ALA A 171 -8.62 10.30 -2.64
C ALA A 171 -10.13 10.54 -2.74
N TYR A 172 -10.91 9.51 -2.44
CA TYR A 172 -12.36 9.63 -2.44
C TYR A 172 -12.83 10.66 -1.37
N PRO A 173 -13.85 11.50 -1.69
CA PRO A 173 -14.30 12.56 -0.77
C PRO A 173 -14.69 12.07 0.63
N HIS A 174 -15.31 10.89 0.74
CA HIS A 174 -15.64 10.31 2.03
C HIS A 174 -14.41 9.91 2.84
N ASN A 175 -13.34 9.44 2.19
CA ASN A 175 -12.09 9.10 2.86
C ASN A 175 -11.37 10.35 3.38
N ILE A 176 -11.44 11.46 2.64
CA ILE A 176 -10.93 12.76 3.08
C ILE A 176 -11.73 13.27 4.30
N ALA A 177 -13.06 13.11 4.27
CA ALA A 177 -13.93 13.48 5.38
C ALA A 177 -13.58 12.69 6.64
N ASP A 178 -13.46 11.36 6.54
CA ASP A 178 -13.04 10.48 7.65
C ASP A 178 -11.71 10.93 8.26
N ALA A 179 -10.72 11.25 7.40
CA ALA A 179 -9.41 11.71 7.87
C ALA A 179 -9.49 13.05 8.63
N ARG A 180 -10.32 13.97 8.15
CA ARG A 180 -10.56 15.26 8.83
C ARG A 180 -11.24 15.09 10.18
N GLU A 181 -12.21 14.18 10.26
CA GLU A 181 -12.88 13.84 11.53
C GLU A 181 -11.88 13.29 12.56
N GLU A 182 -10.84 12.59 12.12
CA GLU A 182 -9.74 12.12 12.98
C GLU A 182 -8.68 13.19 13.28
N GLY A 183 -8.88 14.42 12.79
CA GLY A 183 -8.00 15.55 13.06
C GLY A 183 -6.70 15.53 12.26
N ILE A 184 -6.72 14.94 11.06
CA ILE A 184 -5.59 14.97 10.12
C ILE A 184 -5.60 16.29 9.37
N ASP A 185 -4.46 17.00 9.36
CA ASP A 185 -4.24 18.24 8.63
C ASP A 185 -3.85 17.97 7.17
N PHE A 186 -4.40 18.76 6.24
CA PHE A 186 -4.13 18.63 4.82
C PHE A 186 -3.35 19.86 4.31
N GLN A 187 -2.09 19.66 3.98
CA GLN A 187 -1.19 20.64 3.39
C GLN A 187 -1.08 20.38 1.89
N CYS A 188 -2.03 20.92 1.13
CA CYS A 188 -2.13 20.73 -0.31
C CYS A 188 -1.28 21.75 -1.08
N GLY A 189 -0.89 21.38 -2.33
CA GLY A 189 -0.07 22.24 -3.18
C GLY A 189 1.41 22.24 -2.81
N TRP A 190 1.92 21.19 -2.19
CA TRP A 190 3.31 21.07 -1.78
C TRP A 190 3.96 19.77 -2.28
N GLY A 191 5.17 19.87 -2.81
CA GLY A 191 5.98 18.74 -3.23
C GLY A 191 7.18 18.50 -2.31
N PRO A 192 7.51 17.25 -1.96
CA PRO A 192 8.64 16.94 -1.11
C PRO A 192 9.96 17.25 -1.83
N VAL A 193 10.93 17.82 -1.09
CA VAL A 193 12.27 18.13 -1.57
C VAL A 193 13.29 17.21 -0.93
N ARG A 194 13.31 17.18 0.39
CA ARG A 194 14.20 16.31 1.18
C ARG A 194 13.63 16.04 2.56
N VAL A 195 14.03 14.94 3.14
CA VAL A 195 13.79 14.63 4.55
C VAL A 195 14.94 15.23 5.38
N GLU A 196 14.60 15.99 6.40
CA GLU A 196 15.55 16.59 7.32
C GLU A 196 15.88 15.64 8.47
N GLY A 197 17.12 15.67 8.90
CA GLY A 197 17.59 14.88 10.05
C GLY A 197 19.05 14.50 9.92
N THR A 198 19.63 13.99 11.02
CA THR A 198 20.99 13.42 11.06
C THR A 198 20.94 11.94 11.40
N ASP A 199 20.47 11.58 12.58
CA ASP A 199 20.36 10.19 13.05
C ASP A 199 18.94 9.62 12.86
N ALA A 200 17.94 10.50 12.74
CA ALA A 200 16.54 10.17 12.48
C ALA A 200 15.84 11.35 11.81
N VAL A 201 14.63 11.14 11.34
CA VAL A 201 13.77 12.18 10.79
C VAL A 201 13.53 13.28 11.82
N SER A 202 13.66 14.55 11.40
CA SER A 202 13.30 15.74 12.16
C SER A 202 12.38 16.70 11.41
N GLY A 203 12.13 16.44 10.13
CA GLY A 203 11.24 17.24 9.29
C GLY A 203 11.24 16.83 7.83
N LEU A 204 10.37 17.50 7.09
CA LEU A 204 10.26 17.40 5.64
C LEU A 204 10.34 18.79 5.02
N THR A 205 11.33 19.07 4.21
CA THR A 205 11.36 20.27 3.37
C THR A 205 10.51 20.05 2.12
N VAL A 206 9.62 20.99 1.88
CA VAL A 206 8.69 20.99 0.76
C VAL A 206 8.80 22.28 -0.04
N LYS A 207 8.37 22.26 -1.31
CA LYS A 207 8.26 23.42 -2.20
C LYS A 207 6.88 23.54 -2.80
N ALA A 208 6.44 24.75 -3.08
CA ALA A 208 5.12 25.00 -3.63
C ALA A 208 4.96 24.36 -5.01
N CYS A 209 3.89 23.58 -5.19
CA CYS A 209 3.51 22.97 -6.46
C CYS A 209 2.54 23.91 -7.19
N LEU A 210 2.94 24.38 -8.37
CA LEU A 210 2.13 25.30 -9.19
C LEU A 210 1.10 24.55 -10.03
N SER A 211 1.45 23.35 -10.49
CA SER A 211 0.57 22.49 -11.28
C SER A 211 1.05 21.06 -11.22
N VAL A 212 0.14 20.09 -11.12
CA VAL A 212 0.43 18.66 -11.13
C VAL A 212 0.51 18.10 -12.55
N LYS A 213 -0.22 18.74 -13.49
CA LYS A 213 -0.33 18.30 -14.89
C LYS A 213 0.18 19.38 -15.83
N ASP A 214 0.76 18.95 -16.94
CA ASP A 214 1.13 19.86 -18.04
C ASP A 214 -0.10 20.20 -18.92
N ALA A 215 0.13 21.04 -19.96
CA ALA A 215 -0.93 21.46 -20.88
C ALA A 215 -1.56 20.31 -21.68
N SER A 216 -0.93 19.14 -21.73
CA SER A 216 -1.48 17.92 -22.36
C SER A 216 -2.32 17.07 -21.40
N GLY A 217 -2.36 17.43 -20.10
CA GLY A 217 -3.00 16.66 -19.05
C GLY A 217 -2.13 15.51 -18.48
N ALA A 218 -0.89 15.39 -18.93
CA ALA A 218 0.02 14.39 -18.41
C ALA A 218 0.58 14.80 -17.04
N PHE A 219 0.81 13.81 -16.15
CA PHE A 219 1.43 14.05 -14.84
C PHE A 219 2.86 14.55 -15.01
N ARG A 220 3.04 15.84 -14.81
CA ARG A 220 4.31 16.56 -14.92
C ARG A 220 4.31 17.77 -13.99
N PRO A 221 4.57 17.57 -12.69
CA PRO A 221 4.51 18.64 -11.71
C PRO A 221 5.48 19.77 -12.03
N SER A 222 5.02 21.01 -11.84
CA SER A 222 5.85 22.23 -11.89
C SER A 222 5.84 22.90 -10.51
N PHE A 223 6.95 23.53 -10.16
CA PHE A 223 7.19 24.05 -8.82
C PHE A 223 7.68 25.48 -8.83
N ASP A 224 7.39 26.23 -7.78
CA ASP A 224 8.05 27.48 -7.44
C ASP A 224 9.25 27.18 -6.54
N GLU A 225 10.44 27.23 -7.10
CA GLU A 225 11.70 26.95 -6.39
C GLU A 225 12.03 28.01 -5.30
N THR A 226 11.33 29.14 -5.31
CA THR A 226 11.55 30.23 -4.33
C THR A 226 10.67 30.09 -3.09
N GLN A 227 9.59 29.31 -3.19
CA GLN A 227 8.66 29.06 -2.08
C GLN A 227 8.92 27.67 -1.50
N THR A 228 9.68 27.64 -0.43
CA THR A 228 9.99 26.42 0.34
C THR A 228 9.67 26.60 1.81
N CYS A 229 9.27 25.54 2.46
CA CYS A 229 9.15 25.51 3.92
C CYS A 229 9.56 24.15 4.47
N THR A 230 9.85 24.08 5.77
CA THR A 230 10.13 22.82 6.45
C THR A 230 9.02 22.53 7.46
N ILE A 231 8.43 21.37 7.33
CA ILE A 231 7.42 20.84 8.24
C ILE A 231 8.14 19.96 9.26
N PRO A 232 8.12 20.28 10.56
CA PRO A 232 8.68 19.39 11.58
C PRO A 232 8.01 18.02 11.53
N ALA A 233 8.75 16.94 11.69
CA ALA A 233 8.24 15.57 11.69
C ALA A 233 9.14 14.66 12.53
N ASP A 234 8.54 13.65 13.14
CA ASP A 234 9.24 12.60 13.86
C ASP A 234 9.20 11.27 13.05
N ALA A 235 8.32 11.22 12.05
CA ALA A 235 8.24 10.13 11.06
C ALA A 235 7.48 10.58 9.79
#